data_88c6d7f28f7bb00919b47b99bd550eac
#
_entry.id   88c6d7f28f7bb00919b47b99bd550eac
#
_cell.length_a   1.000
_cell.length_b   1.000
_cell.length_c   1.000
_cell.angle_alpha   90.00
_cell.angle_beta   90.00
_cell.angle_gamma   90.00
#
_symmetry.space_group_name_H-M   'P 1'
#
loop_
_entity.id
_entity.type
_entity.pdbx_description
1 polymer ?
#
loop_
_entity_poly.entity_id
_entity_poly.type
_entity_poly.pdbx_seq_one_letter_code
_entity_poly.pdbx_strand_id
1 'polypeptide(L)'
;MTATEYKTALERFKEKSKMIKEMTLNSIVKETADEQEERIKYLLKPENYGEFFDYYFGYKSNLALGDAKTPKFHIEDYVALYKDPFIRQMRKKFRGAGKSIQGNVGNICHLKQNDELFFALIIGMNEGFAKILLSDLQAHMMSNELFIKDFGMQYSYGDWADGEFETLDGKHFKALGINQPFRGLRFGANRFDFAVLDDIEDRDRAKRPDMVRKFGEKITGDLVKGFHRKRGRLLVNNNYIVKDGILDFLKEQWQDSPHFHESITNLATENITRENYKDINWEPSWPERDSKVDIIRILENDDYYTSQREDFNNPIEEGKLFKSKDIVPTKIAQNEVWDGLLDHWDLSYTGTGDYKAGVLLGIKGMKLFVLEVFCQKCEINSAMEVRCDWVKKYLQKGYNMLGFFDATAAQQAVYTPIILQSAEDNHCPNIPMPTHQEGDKHNRISAGITNALFRKILFWDDTLPVRLKRDYDTFMKQLLSFEKGTNAHDDAPDTLERAITLSQTYFGFSENLTGGKPLIIKRTKRRKI
;
A
#
# COMPACT_ATOMS: atom_id res chain seq x y z
N MET A 1 17.99 -14.11 26.50
CA MET A 1 17.93 -15.50 25.97
C MET A 1 18.36 -16.46 27.06
N THR A 2 17.54 -17.43 27.37
CA THR A 2 17.86 -18.49 28.33
C THR A 2 18.86 -19.48 27.72
N ALA A 3 19.58 -20.24 28.55
CA ALA A 3 20.52 -21.28 28.06
C ALA A 3 19.84 -22.31 27.14
N THR A 4 18.55 -22.60 27.38
CA THR A 4 17.76 -23.51 26.56
C THR A 4 17.43 -22.89 25.19
N GLU A 5 17.04 -21.62 25.15
CA GLU A 5 16.79 -20.90 23.90
C GLU A 5 18.04 -20.75 23.04
N TYR A 6 19.21 -20.50 23.69
CA TYR A 6 20.50 -20.46 23.00
C TYR A 6 20.87 -21.81 22.38
N LYS A 7 20.70 -22.90 23.13
CA LYS A 7 20.96 -24.27 22.63
C LYS A 7 20.08 -24.59 21.43
N THR A 8 18.78 -24.26 21.49
CA THR A 8 17.85 -24.48 20.40
C THR A 8 18.19 -23.64 19.16
N ALA A 9 18.60 -22.38 19.33
CA ALA A 9 19.03 -21.51 18.24
C ALA A 9 20.32 -22.05 17.57
N LEU A 10 21.29 -22.50 18.35
CA LEU A 10 22.52 -23.08 17.85
C LEU A 10 22.28 -24.40 17.09
N GLU A 11 21.38 -25.25 17.56
CA GLU A 11 21.00 -26.49 16.87
C GLU A 11 20.35 -26.17 15.51
N ARG A 12 19.39 -25.25 15.45
CA ARG A 12 18.77 -24.80 14.20
C ARG A 12 19.81 -24.21 13.23
N PHE A 13 20.75 -23.41 13.71
CA PHE A 13 21.82 -22.86 12.87
C PHE A 13 22.70 -23.98 12.28
N LYS A 14 23.09 -25.00 13.09
CA LYS A 14 23.88 -26.14 12.63
C LYS A 14 23.14 -26.97 11.59
N GLU A 15 21.85 -27.24 11.80
CA GLU A 15 21.02 -27.96 10.83
C GLU A 15 20.91 -27.20 9.51
N LYS A 16 20.66 -25.89 9.58
CA LYS A 16 20.61 -25.02 8.40
C LYS A 16 21.94 -25.00 7.64
N SER A 17 23.04 -24.82 8.35
CA SER A 17 24.39 -24.83 7.77
C SER A 17 24.70 -26.17 7.09
N LYS A 18 24.33 -27.29 7.73
CA LYS A 18 24.49 -28.62 7.14
C LYS A 18 23.68 -28.78 5.86
N MET A 19 22.42 -28.36 5.87
CA MET A 19 21.54 -28.40 4.69
C MET A 19 22.11 -27.56 3.54
N ILE A 20 22.53 -26.33 3.80
CA ILE A 20 23.15 -25.47 2.80
C ILE A 20 24.38 -26.13 2.19
N LYS A 21 25.26 -26.71 3.02
CA LYS A 21 26.46 -27.40 2.57
C LYS A 21 26.14 -28.58 1.64
N GLU A 22 25.24 -29.47 2.05
CA GLU A 22 24.86 -30.67 1.29
C GLU A 22 24.24 -30.28 -0.06
N MET A 23 23.35 -29.30 -0.09
CA MET A 23 22.70 -28.84 -1.32
C MET A 23 23.70 -28.22 -2.30
N THR A 24 24.52 -27.29 -1.82
CA THR A 24 25.46 -26.53 -2.70
C THR A 24 26.63 -27.38 -3.15
N LEU A 25 27.10 -28.36 -2.34
CA LEU A 25 28.14 -29.28 -2.75
C LEU A 25 27.74 -30.11 -3.99
N ASN A 26 26.48 -30.53 -4.05
CA ASN A 26 25.93 -31.30 -5.18
C ASN A 26 25.73 -30.44 -6.45
N SER A 27 25.80 -29.12 -6.33
CA SER A 27 25.62 -28.17 -7.44
C SER A 27 26.94 -27.71 -8.06
N ILE A 28 28.09 -28.14 -7.52
CA ILE A 28 29.41 -27.75 -8.04
C ILE A 28 29.63 -28.35 -9.44
N VAL A 29 29.81 -27.46 -10.42
CA VAL A 29 30.13 -27.83 -11.80
C VAL A 29 31.64 -27.97 -11.96
N LYS A 30 32.09 -28.95 -12.80
CA LYS A 30 33.50 -29.07 -13.20
C LYS A 30 33.80 -28.03 -14.28
N GLU A 31 34.77 -27.19 -14.02
CA GLU A 31 35.24 -26.12 -14.92
C GLU A 31 36.73 -25.92 -14.75
N THR A 32 37.39 -25.36 -15.74
CA THR A 32 38.80 -24.92 -15.67
C THR A 32 38.93 -23.63 -14.84
N ALA A 33 40.15 -23.28 -14.44
CA ALA A 33 40.38 -22.03 -13.71
C ALA A 33 39.99 -20.79 -14.53
N ASP A 34 40.28 -20.80 -15.85
CA ASP A 34 39.92 -19.70 -16.73
C ASP A 34 38.39 -19.56 -16.89
N GLU A 35 37.68 -20.65 -17.07
CA GLU A 35 36.21 -20.66 -17.13
C GLU A 35 35.58 -20.17 -15.83
N GLN A 36 36.17 -20.55 -14.69
CA GLN A 36 35.73 -20.07 -13.38
C GLN A 36 35.93 -18.54 -13.25
N GLU A 37 37.11 -18.02 -13.64
CA GLU A 37 37.40 -16.61 -13.56
C GLU A 37 36.48 -15.77 -14.49
N GLU A 38 36.23 -16.23 -15.69
CA GLU A 38 35.31 -15.58 -16.63
C GLU A 38 33.87 -15.57 -16.08
N ARG A 39 33.42 -16.70 -15.52
CA ARG A 39 32.09 -16.80 -14.90
C ARG A 39 31.97 -15.84 -13.71
N ILE A 40 32.95 -15.79 -12.81
CA ILE A 40 32.95 -14.87 -11.67
C ILE A 40 32.89 -13.43 -12.14
N LYS A 41 33.73 -13.02 -13.10
CA LYS A 41 33.71 -11.68 -13.69
C LYS A 41 32.36 -11.33 -14.32
N TYR A 42 31.72 -12.29 -14.96
CA TYR A 42 30.37 -12.11 -15.52
C TYR A 42 29.33 -11.91 -14.43
N LEU A 43 29.32 -12.78 -13.41
CA LEU A 43 28.34 -12.76 -12.31
C LEU A 43 28.47 -11.51 -11.42
N LEU A 44 29.66 -10.97 -11.27
CA LEU A 44 29.92 -9.77 -10.46
C LEU A 44 29.52 -8.45 -11.15
N LYS A 45 29.09 -8.46 -12.41
CA LYS A 45 28.51 -7.28 -13.03
C LYS A 45 27.14 -6.97 -12.42
N PRO A 46 26.86 -5.70 -12.08
CA PRO A 46 25.58 -5.34 -11.44
C PRO A 46 24.34 -5.72 -12.26
N GLU A 47 24.42 -5.64 -13.58
CA GLU A 47 23.34 -6.04 -14.50
C GLU A 47 23.06 -7.55 -14.49
N ASN A 48 24.03 -8.36 -14.09
CA ASN A 48 23.93 -9.81 -13.99
C ASN A 48 23.62 -10.30 -12.55
N TYR A 49 23.22 -9.38 -11.68
CA TYR A 49 22.89 -9.70 -10.29
C TYR A 49 21.87 -10.86 -10.14
N GLY A 50 20.89 -10.91 -11.02
CA GLY A 50 19.92 -12.02 -11.01
C GLY A 50 20.58 -13.38 -11.19
N GLU A 51 21.54 -13.49 -12.12
CA GLU A 51 22.29 -14.72 -12.35
C GLU A 51 23.25 -15.04 -11.22
N PHE A 52 23.87 -14.03 -10.60
CA PHE A 52 24.65 -14.17 -9.38
C PHE A 52 23.80 -14.77 -8.25
N PHE A 53 22.62 -14.18 -7.99
CA PHE A 53 21.73 -14.70 -6.94
C PHE A 53 21.28 -16.11 -7.24
N ASP A 54 20.82 -16.38 -8.47
CA ASP A 54 20.36 -17.70 -8.89
C ASP A 54 21.43 -18.78 -8.76
N TYR A 55 22.69 -18.41 -9.06
CA TYR A 55 23.82 -19.34 -9.01
C TYR A 55 24.22 -19.70 -7.58
N TYR A 56 24.34 -18.71 -6.69
CA TYR A 56 24.84 -18.97 -5.33
C TYR A 56 23.72 -19.23 -4.31
N PHE A 57 22.55 -18.66 -4.47
CA PHE A 57 21.49 -18.67 -3.45
C PHE A 57 20.13 -19.13 -3.97
N GLY A 58 19.89 -19.06 -5.26
CA GLY A 58 18.60 -19.32 -5.91
C GLY A 58 18.48 -20.74 -6.45
N TYR A 59 17.62 -20.92 -7.43
CA TYR A 59 17.20 -22.20 -7.98
C TYR A 59 18.34 -23.03 -8.61
N LYS A 60 19.41 -22.40 -9.08
CA LYS A 60 20.58 -23.10 -9.66
C LYS A 60 21.47 -23.74 -8.58
N SER A 61 21.40 -23.27 -7.35
CA SER A 61 22.18 -23.79 -6.23
C SER A 61 21.52 -24.96 -5.50
N ASN A 62 20.34 -25.42 -5.93
CA ASN A 62 19.45 -26.33 -5.22
C ASN A 62 19.01 -25.83 -3.84
N LEU A 63 19.32 -24.61 -3.48
CA LEU A 63 18.82 -23.97 -2.28
C LEU A 63 17.38 -23.52 -2.55
N ALA A 64 16.44 -23.95 -1.72
CA ALA A 64 15.02 -23.61 -1.83
C ALA A 64 14.71 -22.12 -1.52
N LEU A 65 15.72 -21.24 -1.59
CA LEU A 65 15.56 -19.80 -1.36
C LEU A 65 14.95 -19.06 -2.56
N GLY A 66 14.92 -19.72 -3.72
CA GLY A 66 14.29 -19.21 -4.92
C GLY A 66 13.82 -20.38 -5.78
N ASP A 67 12.54 -20.67 -5.74
CA ASP A 67 11.92 -21.74 -6.53
C ASP A 67 11.96 -21.45 -8.04
N ALA A 68 12.31 -20.23 -8.42
CA ALA A 68 12.30 -19.75 -9.79
C ALA A 68 13.42 -18.73 -10.05
N LYS A 69 13.63 -18.41 -11.32
CA LYS A 69 14.58 -17.38 -11.75
C LYS A 69 14.29 -16.04 -11.07
N THR A 70 15.35 -15.35 -10.66
CA THR A 70 15.24 -14.01 -10.05
C THR A 70 14.50 -13.05 -10.99
N PRO A 71 13.39 -12.45 -10.56
CA PRO A 71 12.55 -11.61 -11.42
C PRO A 71 13.21 -10.25 -11.69
N LYS A 72 12.78 -9.63 -12.77
CA LYS A 72 13.33 -8.38 -13.27
C LYS A 72 13.32 -7.25 -12.23
N PHE A 73 12.27 -7.16 -11.40
CA PHE A 73 12.16 -6.11 -10.37
C PHE A 73 13.27 -6.19 -9.31
N HIS A 74 13.78 -7.37 -8.96
CA HIS A 74 14.92 -7.50 -8.06
C HIS A 74 16.23 -7.09 -8.69
N ILE A 75 16.39 -7.36 -10.00
CA ILE A 75 17.57 -6.96 -10.76
C ILE A 75 17.62 -5.43 -10.89
N GLU A 76 16.50 -4.81 -11.26
CA GLU A 76 16.37 -3.35 -11.37
C GLU A 76 16.63 -2.65 -10.03
N ASP A 77 16.04 -3.18 -8.95
CA ASP A 77 16.27 -2.69 -7.60
C ASP A 77 17.74 -2.77 -7.18
N TYR A 78 18.41 -3.89 -7.51
CA TYR A 78 19.83 -4.04 -7.18
C TYR A 78 20.72 -3.12 -8.02
N VAL A 79 20.45 -2.98 -9.31
CA VAL A 79 21.20 -2.07 -10.18
C VAL A 79 21.10 -0.62 -9.70
N ALA A 80 19.91 -0.19 -9.24
CA ALA A 80 19.74 1.13 -8.63
C ALA A 80 20.56 1.26 -7.34
N LEU A 81 20.50 0.24 -6.46
CA LEU A 81 21.27 0.19 -5.20
C LEU A 81 22.79 0.26 -5.45
N TYR A 82 23.29 -0.42 -6.45
CA TYR A 82 24.71 -0.46 -6.78
C TYR A 82 25.21 0.88 -7.33
N LYS A 83 24.47 1.49 -8.25
CA LYS A 83 24.87 2.71 -8.97
C LYS A 83 24.98 3.95 -8.07
N ASP A 84 24.15 4.06 -7.07
CA ASP A 84 24.14 5.23 -6.16
C ASP A 84 24.69 4.86 -4.78
N PRO A 85 25.92 5.30 -4.44
CA PRO A 85 26.52 5.02 -3.13
C PRO A 85 25.85 5.75 -1.96
N PHE A 86 24.92 6.66 -2.19
CA PHE A 86 24.17 7.40 -1.18
C PHE A 86 22.67 7.12 -1.19
N ILE A 87 22.22 6.13 -1.92
CA ILE A 87 20.82 5.81 -2.12
C ILE A 87 20.04 5.63 -0.80
N ARG A 88 18.81 6.09 -0.81
CA ARG A 88 17.75 5.80 0.16
C ARG A 88 16.67 5.03 -0.59
N GLN A 89 16.85 3.71 -0.66
CA GLN A 89 15.97 2.86 -1.44
C GLN A 89 14.85 2.30 -0.57
N MET A 90 13.60 2.57 -0.95
CA MET A 90 12.41 2.02 -0.32
C MET A 90 11.77 0.99 -1.26
N ARG A 91 11.76 -0.27 -0.85
CA ARG A 91 11.17 -1.40 -1.59
C ARG A 91 9.88 -1.83 -0.91
N LYS A 92 8.75 -1.51 -1.51
CA LYS A 92 7.43 -1.97 -1.11
C LYS A 92 7.07 -3.18 -1.98
N LYS A 93 7.17 -4.38 -1.45
CA LYS A 93 6.97 -5.63 -2.20
C LYS A 93 5.85 -6.45 -1.58
N PHE A 94 5.13 -7.20 -2.41
CA PHE A 94 4.12 -8.14 -1.93
C PHE A 94 4.72 -9.22 -1.02
N ARG A 95 3.86 -9.86 -0.23
CA ARG A 95 4.28 -10.94 0.67
C ARG A 95 4.79 -12.14 -0.12
N GLY A 96 5.94 -12.70 0.30
CA GLY A 96 6.57 -13.80 -0.42
C GLY A 96 7.38 -13.39 -1.65
N ALA A 97 7.55 -12.09 -1.94
CA ALA A 97 8.39 -11.61 -3.05
C ALA A 97 9.89 -11.89 -2.88
N GLY A 98 10.33 -12.51 -1.79
CA GLY A 98 11.75 -12.80 -1.54
C GLY A 98 12.59 -11.59 -1.12
N LYS A 99 11.96 -10.46 -0.75
CA LYS A 99 12.66 -9.20 -0.42
C LYS A 99 13.74 -9.34 0.65
N SER A 100 13.47 -10.10 1.72
CA SER A 100 14.40 -10.25 2.85
C SER A 100 15.64 -11.03 2.44
N ILE A 101 15.51 -12.14 1.72
CA ILE A 101 16.67 -12.92 1.27
C ILE A 101 17.49 -12.18 0.20
N GLN A 102 16.83 -11.45 -0.70
CA GLN A 102 17.50 -10.60 -1.66
C GLN A 102 18.26 -9.45 -0.97
N GLY A 103 17.62 -8.75 -0.02
CA GLY A 103 18.21 -7.63 0.70
C GLY A 103 19.32 -8.02 1.67
N ASN A 104 19.07 -9.03 2.51
CA ASN A 104 19.96 -9.40 3.62
C ASN A 104 21.05 -10.41 3.25
N VAL A 105 20.89 -11.16 2.14
CA VAL A 105 21.91 -12.12 1.69
C VAL A 105 22.44 -11.73 0.31
N GLY A 106 21.61 -11.72 -0.72
CA GLY A 106 22.06 -11.52 -2.10
C GLY A 106 22.75 -10.18 -2.33
N ASN A 107 22.09 -9.07 -1.97
CA ASN A 107 22.66 -7.73 -2.16
C ASN A 107 23.94 -7.53 -1.35
N ILE A 108 23.96 -8.00 -0.09
CA ILE A 108 25.14 -7.90 0.78
C ILE A 108 26.31 -8.69 0.20
N CYS A 109 26.10 -9.95 -0.19
CA CYS A 109 27.16 -10.78 -0.74
C CYS A 109 27.72 -10.22 -2.05
N HIS A 110 26.85 -9.73 -2.95
CA HIS A 110 27.31 -9.16 -4.21
C HIS A 110 28.07 -7.84 -4.02
N LEU A 111 27.58 -6.93 -3.14
CA LEU A 111 28.30 -5.69 -2.79
C LEU A 111 29.65 -5.99 -2.13
N LYS A 112 29.68 -7.00 -1.23
CA LYS A 112 30.91 -7.44 -0.57
C LYS A 112 31.95 -7.92 -1.59
N GLN A 113 31.56 -8.76 -2.54
CA GLN A 113 32.49 -9.32 -3.52
C GLN A 113 32.96 -8.30 -4.58
N ASN A 114 32.24 -7.20 -4.74
CA ASN A 114 32.65 -6.04 -5.54
C ASN A 114 33.42 -4.97 -4.75
N ASP A 115 33.78 -5.22 -3.50
CA ASP A 115 34.45 -4.26 -2.59
C ASP A 115 33.65 -2.96 -2.33
N GLU A 116 32.34 -3.04 -2.53
CA GLU A 116 31.37 -1.95 -2.36
C GLU A 116 30.72 -1.90 -0.98
N LEU A 117 31.15 -2.79 -0.07
CA LEU A 117 30.65 -2.89 1.30
C LEU A 117 31.78 -3.18 2.25
N PHE A 118 31.80 -2.44 3.37
CA PHE A 118 32.78 -2.64 4.45
C PHE A 118 32.10 -3.03 5.77
N PHE A 119 31.07 -2.28 6.19
CA PHE A 119 30.36 -2.54 7.43
C PHE A 119 28.84 -2.44 7.20
N ALA A 120 28.14 -3.56 7.31
CA ALA A 120 26.69 -3.65 7.13
C ALA A 120 25.94 -3.76 8.46
N LEU A 121 24.83 -3.03 8.56
CA LEU A 121 23.83 -3.17 9.62
C LEU A 121 22.59 -3.87 9.07
N ILE A 122 22.12 -4.90 9.76
CA ILE A 122 20.83 -5.53 9.56
C ILE A 122 19.91 -5.11 10.70
N ILE A 123 18.85 -4.38 10.38
CA ILE A 123 17.96 -3.77 11.38
C ILE A 123 16.56 -4.32 11.18
N GLY A 124 16.04 -4.98 12.21
CA GLY A 124 14.68 -5.51 12.22
C GLY A 124 13.78 -4.78 13.22
N MET A 125 12.51 -5.17 13.27
CA MET A 125 11.53 -4.67 14.24
C MET A 125 12.03 -4.81 15.69
N ASN A 126 12.79 -5.86 15.99
CA ASN A 126 13.49 -6.09 17.25
C ASN A 126 14.82 -6.81 17.02
N GLU A 127 15.66 -6.85 18.04
CA GLU A 127 17.00 -7.47 17.97
C GLU A 127 16.94 -8.97 17.64
N GLY A 128 16.00 -9.70 18.23
CA GLY A 128 15.85 -11.14 17.99
C GLY A 128 15.57 -11.45 16.53
N PHE A 129 14.69 -10.68 15.90
CA PHE A 129 14.38 -10.81 14.47
C PHE A 129 15.60 -10.43 13.61
N ALA A 130 16.29 -9.33 13.92
CA ALA A 130 17.49 -8.94 13.18
C ALA A 130 18.60 -10.00 13.26
N LYS A 131 18.77 -10.66 14.41
CA LYS A 131 19.73 -11.77 14.59
C LYS A 131 19.38 -12.98 13.73
N ILE A 132 18.09 -13.29 13.54
CA ILE A 132 17.67 -14.37 12.64
C ILE A 132 18.09 -14.04 11.21
N LEU A 133 17.84 -12.80 10.72
CA LEU A 133 18.24 -12.36 9.39
C LEU A 133 19.77 -12.40 9.20
N LEU A 134 20.52 -11.95 10.21
CA LEU A 134 21.98 -12.01 10.18
C LEU A 134 22.48 -13.46 10.18
N SER A 135 21.83 -14.38 10.92
CA SER A 135 22.20 -15.79 10.95
C SER A 135 22.02 -16.49 9.59
N ASP A 136 21.09 -16.01 8.77
CA ASP A 136 20.92 -16.48 7.41
C ASP A 136 22.14 -16.15 6.55
N LEU A 137 22.58 -14.89 6.59
CA LEU A 137 23.81 -14.46 5.93
C LEU A 137 25.04 -15.23 6.42
N GLN A 138 25.18 -15.41 7.75
CA GLN A 138 26.26 -16.19 8.36
C GLN A 138 26.29 -17.63 7.85
N ALA A 139 25.13 -18.30 7.80
CA ALA A 139 25.03 -19.68 7.37
C ALA A 139 25.48 -19.87 5.91
N HIS A 140 25.11 -18.92 5.03
CA HIS A 140 25.58 -18.95 3.65
C HIS A 140 27.08 -18.68 3.54
N MET A 141 27.62 -17.67 4.20
CA MET A 141 29.04 -17.38 4.19
C MET A 141 29.91 -18.51 4.77
N MET A 142 29.36 -19.28 5.70
CA MET A 142 30.07 -20.35 6.37
C MET A 142 29.97 -21.69 5.62
N SER A 143 28.88 -21.95 4.91
CA SER A 143 28.54 -23.33 4.50
C SER A 143 28.13 -23.46 3.03
N ASN A 144 28.02 -22.37 2.29
CA ASN A 144 27.70 -22.42 0.87
C ASN A 144 28.95 -22.77 0.06
N GLU A 145 29.05 -24.03 -0.36
CA GLU A 145 30.23 -24.57 -1.05
C GLU A 145 30.47 -23.95 -2.44
N LEU A 146 29.40 -23.48 -3.15
CA LEU A 146 29.55 -22.73 -4.39
C LEU A 146 30.22 -21.38 -4.13
N PHE A 147 29.76 -20.67 -3.07
CA PHE A 147 30.29 -19.37 -2.68
C PHE A 147 31.74 -19.48 -2.16
N ILE A 148 32.01 -20.51 -1.34
CA ILE A 148 33.34 -20.78 -0.81
C ILE A 148 34.32 -21.18 -1.93
N LYS A 149 33.90 -21.98 -2.90
CA LYS A 149 34.72 -22.37 -4.06
C LYS A 149 35.23 -21.14 -4.83
N ASP A 150 34.37 -20.14 -5.03
CA ASP A 150 34.68 -19.00 -5.89
C ASP A 150 35.35 -17.84 -5.12
N PHE A 151 34.98 -17.63 -3.87
CA PHE A 151 35.42 -16.47 -3.08
C PHE A 151 36.25 -16.83 -1.85
N GLY A 152 36.53 -18.11 -1.66
CA GLY A 152 37.27 -18.61 -0.51
C GLY A 152 36.47 -18.67 0.78
N MET A 153 37.13 -19.17 1.82
CA MET A 153 36.55 -19.27 3.16
C MET A 153 36.31 -17.85 3.71
N GLN A 154 35.09 -17.59 4.19
CA GLN A 154 34.70 -16.30 4.76
C GLN A 154 34.83 -16.28 6.27
N TYR A 155 34.83 -17.42 6.90
CA TYR A 155 34.71 -17.61 8.34
C TYR A 155 36.08 -17.75 9.04
N SER A 156 36.21 -17.06 10.18
CA SER A 156 37.32 -17.21 11.14
C SER A 156 36.82 -17.75 12.47
N TYR A 157 37.57 -18.71 13.05
CA TYR A 157 37.22 -19.27 14.37
C TYR A 157 37.36 -18.19 15.46
N GLY A 158 36.27 -17.99 16.23
CA GLY A 158 36.24 -17.10 17.37
C GLY A 158 35.67 -15.71 17.10
N ASP A 159 35.54 -15.28 15.84
CA ASP A 159 35.09 -13.94 15.49
C ASP A 159 33.59 -13.83 15.18
N TRP A 160 32.87 -14.94 15.28
CA TRP A 160 31.46 -15.04 14.93
C TRP A 160 30.58 -15.19 16.17
N ALA A 161 30.17 -14.05 16.72
CA ALA A 161 29.26 -13.98 17.86
C ALA A 161 27.79 -13.94 17.44
N ASP A 162 26.89 -14.15 18.38
CA ASP A 162 25.46 -13.99 18.19
C ASP A 162 25.11 -12.50 17.93
N GLY A 163 24.74 -12.19 16.71
CA GLY A 163 24.32 -10.84 16.30
C GLY A 163 25.44 -9.92 15.79
N GLU A 164 26.68 -10.39 15.72
CA GLU A 164 27.80 -9.61 15.18
C GLU A 164 28.93 -10.56 14.71
N PHE A 165 29.52 -10.29 13.53
CA PHE A 165 30.66 -11.07 13.05
C PHE A 165 31.52 -10.28 12.05
N GLU A 166 32.77 -10.72 11.91
CA GLU A 166 33.72 -10.25 10.93
C GLU A 166 34.16 -11.38 10.00
N THR A 167 34.37 -11.08 8.71
CA THR A 167 34.91 -12.02 7.73
C THR A 167 36.42 -11.93 7.66
N LEU A 168 37.10 -12.99 7.12
CA LEU A 168 38.55 -13.06 6.99
C LEU A 168 39.16 -11.88 6.20
N ASP A 169 38.39 -11.28 5.28
CA ASP A 169 38.77 -10.10 4.51
C ASP A 169 38.40 -8.78 5.21
N GLY A 170 38.06 -8.82 6.51
CA GLY A 170 37.83 -7.65 7.35
C GLY A 170 36.54 -6.91 7.12
N LYS A 171 35.50 -7.55 6.54
CA LYS A 171 34.17 -6.96 6.42
C LYS A 171 33.35 -7.27 7.68
N HIS A 172 32.59 -6.29 8.17
CA HIS A 172 31.89 -6.36 9.43
C HIS A 172 30.37 -6.36 9.27
N PHE A 173 29.67 -7.14 10.11
CA PHE A 173 28.21 -7.31 10.05
C PHE A 173 27.62 -7.29 11.45
N LYS A 174 26.51 -6.53 11.63
CA LYS A 174 25.87 -6.39 12.94
C LYS A 174 24.35 -6.33 12.81
N ALA A 175 23.68 -7.10 13.67
CA ALA A 175 22.23 -7.09 13.82
C ALA A 175 21.80 -6.13 14.93
N LEU A 176 20.74 -5.35 14.68
CA LEU A 176 20.17 -4.41 15.64
C LEU A 176 18.64 -4.39 15.54
N GLY A 177 17.98 -4.21 16.68
CA GLY A 177 16.57 -3.82 16.68
C GLY A 177 16.42 -2.32 16.45
N ILE A 178 15.33 -1.91 15.80
CA ILE A 178 15.03 -0.49 15.57
C ILE A 178 15.00 0.36 16.86
N ASN A 179 14.79 -0.29 18.01
CA ASN A 179 14.79 0.35 19.33
C ASN A 179 16.20 0.66 19.85
N GLN A 180 17.23 -0.02 19.36
CA GLN A 180 18.61 0.11 19.85
C GLN A 180 19.28 1.38 19.30
N PRO A 181 20.26 1.96 20.01
CA PRO A 181 20.94 3.18 19.58
C PRO A 181 21.78 2.96 18.32
N PHE A 182 21.72 3.89 17.38
CA PHE A 182 22.55 3.89 16.16
C PHE A 182 23.77 4.81 16.27
N ARG A 183 23.77 5.72 17.26
CA ARG A 183 24.89 6.65 17.47
C ARG A 183 26.12 5.92 18.01
N GLY A 184 27.28 6.31 17.51
CA GLY A 184 28.55 5.78 17.98
C GLY A 184 28.94 4.41 17.44
N LEU A 185 28.14 3.82 16.55
CA LEU A 185 28.47 2.56 15.89
C LEU A 185 29.69 2.72 15.00
N ARG A 186 30.74 1.97 15.31
CA ARG A 186 32.01 1.94 14.60
C ARG A 186 32.61 0.54 14.68
N PHE A 187 33.32 0.19 13.62
CA PHE A 187 34.25 -0.95 13.65
C PHE A 187 35.64 -0.45 13.33
N GLY A 188 36.54 -0.51 14.31
CA GLY A 188 37.80 0.19 14.24
C GLY A 188 37.64 1.71 14.08
N ALA A 189 38.25 2.26 13.03
CA ALA A 189 38.11 3.68 12.64
C ALA A 189 36.91 3.94 11.71
N ASN A 190 36.27 2.91 11.19
CA ASN A 190 35.27 3.01 10.14
C ASN A 190 33.85 3.04 10.68
N ARG A 191 32.97 3.78 10.01
CA ARG A 191 31.52 3.77 10.20
C ARG A 191 30.89 2.78 9.22
N PHE A 192 29.65 2.36 9.52
CA PHE A 192 28.90 1.53 8.57
C PHE A 192 28.64 2.28 7.26
N ASP A 193 28.62 1.57 6.17
CA ASP A 193 28.42 2.07 4.81
C ASP A 193 27.23 1.43 4.09
N PHE A 194 26.61 0.43 4.74
CA PHE A 194 25.37 -0.18 4.30
C PHE A 194 24.45 -0.42 5.50
N ALA A 195 23.16 -0.19 5.33
CA ALA A 195 22.15 -0.59 6.32
C ALA A 195 20.90 -1.09 5.59
N VAL A 196 20.33 -2.18 6.09
CA VAL A 196 19.01 -2.67 5.67
C VAL A 196 18.06 -2.63 6.84
N LEU A 197 16.90 -2.00 6.63
CA LEU A 197 15.73 -2.01 7.52
C LEU A 197 14.75 -3.03 6.94
N ASP A 198 14.53 -4.15 7.63
CA ASP A 198 13.67 -5.22 7.13
C ASP A 198 12.47 -5.45 8.06
N ASP A 199 11.29 -5.37 7.50
CA ASP A 199 9.99 -5.53 8.17
C ASP A 199 9.89 -4.69 9.47
N ILE A 200 10.15 -3.38 9.34
CA ILE A 200 10.11 -2.42 10.46
C ILE A 200 8.72 -1.82 10.69
N GLU A 201 7.78 -2.00 9.77
CA GLU A 201 6.43 -1.45 9.89
C GLU A 201 5.57 -2.29 10.83
N ASP A 202 4.72 -1.60 11.60
CA ASP A 202 3.86 -2.22 12.61
C ASP A 202 2.52 -1.46 12.68
N ARG A 203 1.41 -2.17 12.49
CA ARG A 203 0.05 -1.59 12.46
C ARG A 203 -0.34 -0.93 13.78
N ASP A 204 0.06 -1.49 14.93
CA ASP A 204 -0.28 -0.91 16.23
C ASP A 204 0.57 0.31 16.54
N ARG A 205 1.80 0.36 16.02
CA ARG A 205 2.66 1.54 16.10
C ARG A 205 2.14 2.68 15.23
N ALA A 206 1.65 2.39 14.03
CA ALA A 206 1.08 3.39 13.12
C ALA A 206 -0.14 4.12 13.70
N LYS A 207 -0.90 3.49 14.60
CA LYS A 207 -1.98 4.14 15.35
C LYS A 207 -1.52 5.21 16.35
N ARG A 208 -0.21 5.35 16.56
CA ARG A 208 0.41 6.30 17.49
C ARG A 208 1.39 7.22 16.76
N PRO A 209 0.93 8.39 16.29
CA PRO A 209 1.72 9.32 15.48
C PRO A 209 3.03 9.77 16.17
N ASP A 210 3.04 9.87 17.51
CA ASP A 210 4.22 10.15 18.30
C ASP A 210 5.29 9.07 18.15
N MET A 211 4.91 7.81 18.10
CA MET A 211 5.81 6.68 17.90
C MET A 211 6.33 6.61 16.46
N VAL A 212 5.45 6.83 15.47
CA VAL A 212 5.85 6.91 14.06
C VAL A 212 6.91 7.99 13.88
N ARG A 213 6.64 9.19 14.39
CA ARG A 213 7.58 10.31 14.35
C ARG A 213 8.89 9.97 15.06
N LYS A 214 8.85 9.43 16.28
CA LYS A 214 10.03 9.05 17.05
C LYS A 214 10.95 8.09 16.29
N PHE A 215 10.39 7.04 15.69
CA PHE A 215 11.18 6.07 14.92
C PHE A 215 11.64 6.63 13.58
N GLY A 216 10.80 7.40 12.91
CA GLY A 216 11.16 8.10 11.68
C GLY A 216 12.34 9.07 11.89
N GLU A 217 12.27 9.93 12.90
CA GLU A 217 13.36 10.85 13.27
C GLU A 217 14.65 10.11 13.67
N LYS A 218 14.52 8.97 14.33
CA LYS A 218 15.67 8.12 14.67
C LYS A 218 16.37 7.57 13.42
N ILE A 219 15.60 7.15 12.41
CA ILE A 219 16.16 6.67 11.15
C ILE A 219 16.78 7.83 10.37
N THR A 220 16.07 8.94 10.19
CA THR A 220 16.55 10.09 9.39
C THR A 220 17.68 10.85 10.08
N GLY A 221 17.65 10.92 11.41
CA GLY A 221 18.64 11.61 12.24
C GLY A 221 19.82 10.72 12.61
N ASP A 222 19.59 9.69 13.43
CA ASP A 222 20.68 8.93 14.03
C ASP A 222 21.33 7.93 13.07
N LEU A 223 20.52 7.15 12.34
CA LEU A 223 21.04 6.15 11.40
C LEU A 223 21.68 6.83 10.19
N VAL A 224 20.94 7.70 9.49
CA VAL A 224 21.43 8.34 8.25
C VAL A 224 22.67 9.20 8.52
N LYS A 225 22.74 9.91 9.64
CA LYS A 225 23.95 10.68 10.03
C LYS A 225 25.10 9.82 10.54
N GLY A 226 24.82 8.55 10.84
CA GLY A 226 25.81 7.55 11.26
C GLY A 226 26.64 6.97 10.13
N PHE A 227 26.21 7.05 8.89
CA PHE A 227 26.89 6.48 7.74
C PHE A 227 28.31 7.00 7.51
N HIS A 228 29.11 6.21 6.82
CA HIS A 228 30.40 6.62 6.31
C HIS A 228 30.25 7.77 5.30
N ARG A 229 31.20 8.74 5.32
CA ARG A 229 31.06 9.99 4.55
C ARG A 229 31.11 9.84 3.03
N LYS A 230 31.80 8.81 2.54
CA LYS A 230 32.01 8.59 1.08
C LYS A 230 30.96 7.66 0.46
N ARG A 231 30.27 6.87 1.27
CA ARG A 231 29.16 5.99 0.84
C ARG A 231 28.29 5.63 2.03
N GLY A 232 27.01 5.46 1.79
CA GLY A 232 26.06 5.16 2.85
C GLY A 232 24.73 4.76 2.24
N ARG A 233 24.64 3.50 1.77
CA ARG A 233 23.44 2.95 1.14
C ARG A 233 22.46 2.51 2.23
N LEU A 234 21.24 2.99 2.13
CA LEU A 234 20.13 2.59 3.01
C LEU A 234 19.06 1.88 2.19
N LEU A 235 18.78 0.64 2.55
CA LEU A 235 17.71 -0.16 1.99
C LEU A 235 16.59 -0.34 3.00
N VAL A 236 15.36 -0.03 2.64
CA VAL A 236 14.14 -0.26 3.43
C VAL A 236 13.29 -1.29 2.72
N ASN A 237 13.25 -2.50 3.24
CA ASN A 237 12.48 -3.62 2.69
C ASN A 237 11.21 -3.82 3.51
N ASN A 238 10.04 -3.56 2.93
CA ASN A 238 8.77 -3.79 3.63
C ASN A 238 7.64 -4.15 2.67
N ASN A 239 6.59 -4.81 3.19
CA ASN A 239 5.26 -4.68 2.62
C ASN A 239 4.69 -3.33 3.05
N TYR A 240 3.86 -2.71 2.22
CA TYR A 240 3.13 -1.51 2.62
C TYR A 240 1.81 -1.92 3.29
N ILE A 241 1.88 -2.19 4.60
CA ILE A 241 0.78 -2.82 5.37
C ILE A 241 -0.11 -1.84 6.12
N VAL A 242 0.29 -0.57 6.22
CA VAL A 242 -0.45 0.47 6.95
C VAL A 242 -0.14 1.84 6.35
N LYS A 243 -1.13 2.74 6.38
CA LYS A 243 -0.98 4.16 6.02
C LYS A 243 -0.56 4.98 7.23
N ASP A 244 0.03 6.14 6.95
CA ASP A 244 0.52 7.08 7.96
C ASP A 244 1.54 6.42 8.92
N GLY A 245 2.22 5.37 8.45
CA GLY A 245 3.26 4.65 9.18
C GLY A 245 4.65 5.22 8.98
N ILE A 246 5.65 4.44 9.40
CA ILE A 246 7.07 4.84 9.29
C ILE A 246 7.47 5.00 7.82
N LEU A 247 6.96 4.16 6.91
CA LEU A 247 7.29 4.25 5.48
C LEU A 247 6.80 5.56 4.86
N ASP A 248 5.60 6.01 5.22
CA ASP A 248 5.08 7.29 4.72
C ASP A 248 5.86 8.47 5.29
N PHE A 249 6.19 8.43 6.59
CA PHE A 249 7.07 9.41 7.21
C PHE A 249 8.42 9.51 6.48
N LEU A 250 9.07 8.37 6.22
CA LEU A 250 10.36 8.34 5.53
C LEU A 250 10.25 8.85 4.08
N LYS A 251 9.17 8.52 3.39
CA LYS A 251 8.90 9.02 2.03
C LYS A 251 8.77 10.53 2.02
N GLU A 252 7.98 11.11 2.92
CA GLU A 252 7.83 12.58 3.04
C GLU A 252 9.18 13.28 3.27
N GLN A 253 10.07 12.66 4.07
CA GLN A 253 11.39 13.24 4.35
C GLN A 253 12.37 13.13 3.18
N TRP A 254 12.20 12.17 2.28
CA TRP A 254 13.20 11.86 1.26
C TRP A 254 12.76 12.08 -0.18
N GLN A 255 11.47 12.27 -0.47
CA GLN A 255 10.92 12.32 -1.82
C GLN A 255 11.57 13.37 -2.73
N ASP A 256 12.06 14.48 -2.16
CA ASP A 256 12.74 15.54 -2.91
C ASP A 256 14.26 15.32 -3.04
N SER A 257 14.79 14.24 -2.48
CA SER A 257 16.21 13.92 -2.55
C SER A 257 16.54 13.24 -3.88
N PRO A 258 17.62 13.63 -4.59
CA PRO A 258 18.05 12.94 -5.79
C PRO A 258 18.54 11.49 -5.52
N HIS A 259 18.78 11.15 -4.26
CA HIS A 259 19.19 9.82 -3.81
C HIS A 259 18.01 8.97 -3.31
N PHE A 260 16.78 9.46 -3.37
CA PHE A 260 15.61 8.67 -2.99
C PHE A 260 15.12 7.85 -4.19
N HIS A 261 14.90 6.57 -3.94
CA HIS A 261 14.36 5.65 -4.92
C HIS A 261 13.26 4.79 -4.29
N GLU A 262 12.03 4.91 -4.77
CA GLU A 262 10.91 4.06 -4.36
C GLU A 262 10.60 3.03 -5.42
N SER A 263 10.50 1.77 -5.02
CA SER A 263 10.14 0.65 -5.88
C SER A 263 8.95 -0.10 -5.27
N ILE A 264 7.84 -0.15 -6.00
CA ILE A 264 6.61 -0.84 -5.59
C ILE A 264 6.38 -2.02 -6.53
N THR A 265 6.20 -3.21 -5.97
CA THR A 265 5.85 -4.40 -6.75
C THR A 265 4.71 -5.14 -6.05
N ASN A 266 3.61 -5.31 -6.75
CA ASN A 266 2.44 -6.07 -6.33
C ASN A 266 2.53 -7.50 -6.83
N LEU A 267 1.65 -8.38 -6.37
CA LEU A 267 1.57 -9.78 -6.82
C LEU A 267 1.24 -9.88 -8.32
N ALA A 268 0.44 -8.95 -8.84
CA ALA A 268 0.12 -8.80 -10.25
C ALA A 268 0.38 -7.36 -10.73
N THR A 269 0.51 -7.18 -12.05
CA THR A 269 0.78 -5.86 -12.68
C THR A 269 -0.33 -4.85 -12.44
N GLU A 270 -1.56 -5.33 -12.21
CA GLU A 270 -2.72 -4.52 -11.89
C GLU A 270 -3.27 -4.90 -10.51
N ASN A 271 -3.96 -3.96 -9.87
CA ASN A 271 -4.67 -4.26 -8.62
C ASN A 271 -5.95 -5.02 -8.94
N ILE A 272 -5.90 -6.32 -8.73
CA ILE A 272 -7.02 -7.24 -8.99
C ILE A 272 -7.61 -7.75 -7.67
N THR A 273 -8.86 -8.15 -7.74
CA THR A 273 -9.61 -8.75 -6.63
C THR A 273 -10.33 -10.01 -7.12
N ARG A 274 -10.90 -10.78 -6.19
CA ARG A 274 -11.73 -11.94 -6.51
C ARG A 274 -12.89 -11.59 -7.44
N GLU A 275 -13.41 -10.37 -7.35
CA GLU A 275 -14.59 -9.92 -8.12
C GLU A 275 -14.23 -9.41 -9.51
N ASN A 276 -13.02 -8.82 -9.69
CA ASN A 276 -12.69 -8.08 -10.92
C ASN A 276 -11.56 -8.68 -11.78
N TYR A 277 -10.89 -9.75 -11.34
CA TYR A 277 -9.73 -10.30 -12.06
C TYR A 277 -10.05 -10.77 -13.49
N LYS A 278 -11.33 -11.05 -13.81
CA LYS A 278 -11.78 -11.45 -15.16
C LYS A 278 -11.93 -10.28 -16.10
N ASP A 279 -12.18 -9.09 -15.56
CA ASP A 279 -12.52 -7.88 -16.32
C ASP A 279 -11.31 -6.97 -16.56
N ILE A 280 -10.18 -7.28 -15.93
CA ILE A 280 -8.94 -6.51 -16.00
C ILE A 280 -7.88 -7.33 -16.74
N ASN A 281 -7.12 -6.69 -17.63
CA ASN A 281 -5.96 -7.32 -18.25
C ASN A 281 -4.75 -7.17 -17.30
N TRP A 282 -4.22 -8.29 -16.83
CA TRP A 282 -3.12 -8.34 -15.87
C TRP A 282 -2.20 -9.52 -16.12
N GLU A 283 -0.97 -9.41 -15.63
CA GLU A 283 0.01 -10.50 -15.62
C GLU A 283 0.61 -10.67 -14.21
N PRO A 284 1.11 -11.87 -13.86
CA PRO A 284 1.90 -12.07 -12.65
C PRO A 284 3.14 -11.17 -12.67
N SER A 285 3.50 -10.57 -11.55
CA SER A 285 4.73 -9.78 -11.45
C SER A 285 5.99 -10.67 -11.40
N TRP A 286 5.82 -11.93 -11.05
CA TRP A 286 6.87 -12.96 -11.08
C TRP A 286 6.40 -14.19 -11.88
N PRO A 287 6.29 -14.09 -13.21
CA PRO A 287 5.69 -15.14 -14.04
C PRO A 287 6.49 -16.46 -14.06
N GLU A 288 7.78 -16.42 -13.74
CA GLU A 288 8.61 -17.62 -13.64
C GLU A 288 8.26 -18.48 -12.41
N ARG A 289 7.58 -17.90 -11.40
CA ARG A 289 7.16 -18.57 -10.17
C ARG A 289 5.66 -18.75 -10.08
N ASP A 290 4.91 -17.70 -10.33
CA ASP A 290 3.47 -17.65 -10.11
C ASP A 290 2.72 -17.63 -11.45
N SER A 291 1.86 -18.62 -11.68
CA SER A 291 0.92 -18.59 -12.81
C SER A 291 -0.32 -17.74 -12.46
N LYS A 292 -1.09 -17.34 -13.48
CA LYS A 292 -2.41 -16.69 -13.26
C LYS A 292 -3.33 -17.54 -12.37
N VAL A 293 -3.30 -18.87 -12.53
CA VAL A 293 -4.11 -19.79 -11.73
C VAL A 293 -3.69 -19.77 -10.26
N ASP A 294 -2.39 -19.68 -9.97
CA ASP A 294 -1.89 -19.59 -8.60
C ASP A 294 -2.33 -18.30 -7.93
N ILE A 295 -2.25 -17.18 -8.64
CA ILE A 295 -2.70 -15.88 -8.12
C ILE A 295 -4.21 -15.86 -7.88
N ILE A 296 -5.01 -16.39 -8.80
CA ILE A 296 -6.46 -16.49 -8.62
C ILE A 296 -6.79 -17.32 -7.38
N ARG A 297 -6.09 -18.45 -7.18
CA ARG A 297 -6.26 -19.29 -5.98
C ARG A 297 -5.92 -18.54 -4.69
N ILE A 298 -4.88 -17.69 -4.68
CA ILE A 298 -4.56 -16.82 -3.54
C ILE A 298 -5.72 -15.87 -3.27
N LEU A 299 -6.22 -15.16 -4.29
CA LEU A 299 -7.33 -14.21 -4.17
C LEU A 299 -8.64 -14.88 -3.69
N GLU A 300 -8.87 -16.13 -4.07
CA GLU A 300 -10.07 -16.88 -3.65
C GLU A 300 -10.00 -17.34 -2.19
N ASN A 301 -8.81 -17.60 -1.67
CA ASN A 301 -8.60 -18.07 -0.29
C ASN A 301 -8.43 -16.93 0.73
N ASP A 302 -7.91 -15.77 0.30
CA ASP A 302 -7.66 -14.66 1.19
C ASP A 302 -8.88 -13.72 1.27
N ASP A 303 -9.04 -13.05 2.42
CA ASP A 303 -9.98 -11.96 2.52
C ASP A 303 -9.46 -10.72 1.76
N TYR A 304 -10.41 -9.90 1.28
CA TYR A 304 -10.11 -8.71 0.47
C TYR A 304 -9.07 -7.78 1.12
N TYR A 305 -9.19 -7.50 2.43
CA TYR A 305 -8.31 -6.56 3.13
C TYR A 305 -6.91 -7.11 3.30
N THR A 306 -6.79 -8.40 3.58
CA THR A 306 -5.50 -9.08 3.67
C THR A 306 -4.82 -9.08 2.31
N SER A 307 -5.51 -9.46 1.25
CA SER A 307 -4.95 -9.46 -0.10
C SER A 307 -4.54 -8.05 -0.54
N GLN A 308 -5.38 -7.04 -0.35
CA GLN A 308 -5.02 -5.66 -0.69
C GLN A 308 -3.77 -5.17 0.05
N ARG A 309 -3.61 -5.52 1.32
CA ARG A 309 -2.47 -5.14 2.14
C ARG A 309 -1.21 -5.91 1.80
N GLU A 310 -1.29 -7.25 1.77
CA GLU A 310 -0.11 -8.12 1.67
C GLU A 310 0.35 -8.31 0.22
N ASP A 311 -0.59 -8.35 -0.74
CA ASP A 311 -0.30 -8.68 -2.12
C ASP A 311 -0.24 -7.45 -3.04
N PHE A 312 -1.00 -6.39 -2.72
CA PHE A 312 -1.11 -5.20 -3.58
C PHE A 312 -0.57 -3.91 -2.96
N ASN A 313 0.13 -3.96 -1.84
CA ASN A 313 0.66 -2.78 -1.15
C ASN A 313 -0.37 -1.64 -1.03
N ASN A 314 -1.64 -2.00 -0.85
CA ASN A 314 -2.78 -1.09 -0.73
C ASN A 314 -3.51 -1.33 0.60
N PRO A 315 -2.94 -0.88 1.73
CA PRO A 315 -3.57 -1.07 3.04
C PRO A 315 -4.89 -0.31 3.11
N ILE A 316 -5.97 -1.06 3.13
CA ILE A 316 -7.32 -0.59 3.40
C ILE A 316 -7.66 -1.07 4.81
N GLU A 317 -8.00 -0.15 5.70
CA GLU A 317 -8.50 -0.50 7.02
C GLU A 317 -10.01 -0.71 6.95
N GLU A 318 -10.46 -1.91 7.30
CA GLU A 318 -11.89 -2.17 7.48
C GLU A 318 -12.34 -1.57 8.81
N GLY A 319 -13.22 -0.59 8.74
CA GLY A 319 -13.97 -0.12 9.91
C GLY A 319 -14.91 -1.21 10.42
N LYS A 320 -15.29 -1.12 11.69
CA LYS A 320 -16.22 -2.11 12.29
C LYS A 320 -17.66 -1.96 11.80
N LEU A 321 -18.00 -0.78 11.23
CA LEU A 321 -19.38 -0.40 10.93
C LEU A 321 -19.83 -0.83 9.53
N PHE A 322 -19.05 -0.54 8.49
CA PHE A 322 -19.42 -0.82 7.10
C PHE A 322 -18.46 -1.83 6.51
N LYS A 323 -18.97 -2.90 5.92
CA LYS A 323 -18.17 -4.00 5.37
C LYS A 323 -18.36 -4.13 3.88
N SER A 324 -17.32 -4.52 3.15
CA SER A 324 -17.38 -4.76 1.71
C SER A 324 -18.51 -5.73 1.32
N LYS A 325 -18.76 -6.75 2.14
CA LYS A 325 -19.85 -7.71 1.90
C LYS A 325 -21.25 -7.09 1.92
N ASP A 326 -21.41 -5.90 2.53
CA ASP A 326 -22.69 -5.19 2.63
C ASP A 326 -22.90 -4.27 1.41
N ILE A 327 -21.88 -4.07 0.57
CA ILE A 327 -21.96 -3.35 -0.70
C ILE A 327 -22.53 -4.30 -1.74
N VAL A 328 -23.66 -3.94 -2.33
CA VAL A 328 -24.38 -4.78 -3.32
C VAL A 328 -24.18 -4.20 -4.71
N PRO A 329 -23.21 -4.68 -5.52
CA PRO A 329 -23.08 -4.30 -6.91
C PRO A 329 -24.32 -4.74 -7.70
N THR A 330 -24.82 -3.86 -8.56
CA THR A 330 -26.06 -4.10 -9.27
C THR A 330 -25.95 -3.59 -10.70
N LYS A 331 -26.22 -4.46 -11.67
CA LYS A 331 -26.26 -4.08 -13.07
C LYS A 331 -27.48 -3.19 -13.34
N ILE A 332 -27.22 -1.96 -13.78
CA ILE A 332 -28.25 -0.98 -14.11
C ILE A 332 -28.46 -0.95 -15.63
N ALA A 333 -29.72 -1.10 -16.06
CA ALA A 333 -30.02 -1.04 -17.48
C ALA A 333 -29.82 0.38 -18.03
N GLN A 334 -29.36 0.50 -19.29
CA GLN A 334 -29.12 1.81 -19.93
C GLN A 334 -30.34 2.70 -19.98
N ASN A 335 -31.54 2.09 -20.10
CA ASN A 335 -32.85 2.75 -20.15
C ASN A 335 -33.61 2.62 -18.81
N GLU A 336 -32.90 2.43 -17.70
CA GLU A 336 -33.53 2.37 -16.38
C GLU A 336 -34.30 3.66 -16.07
N VAL A 337 -35.55 3.49 -15.57
CA VAL A 337 -36.42 4.61 -15.23
C VAL A 337 -36.37 4.87 -13.75
N TRP A 338 -36.05 6.11 -13.37
CA TRP A 338 -35.95 6.59 -12.00
C TRP A 338 -37.20 7.38 -11.61
N ASP A 339 -37.67 7.21 -10.39
CA ASP A 339 -38.70 8.06 -9.79
C ASP A 339 -38.16 9.45 -9.46
N GLY A 340 -36.85 9.53 -9.20
CA GLY A 340 -36.12 10.77 -9.00
C GLY A 340 -34.61 10.55 -8.95
N LEU A 341 -33.88 11.66 -9.03
CA LEU A 341 -32.44 11.71 -8.86
C LEU A 341 -32.10 12.75 -7.80
N LEU A 342 -31.20 12.42 -6.90
CA LEU A 342 -30.72 13.32 -5.85
C LEU A 342 -29.21 13.25 -5.72
N ASP A 343 -28.55 14.39 -5.76
CA ASP A 343 -27.12 14.52 -5.47
C ASP A 343 -26.88 15.30 -4.18
N HIS A 344 -25.85 14.91 -3.44
CA HIS A 344 -25.36 15.63 -2.26
C HIS A 344 -23.84 15.78 -2.32
N TRP A 345 -23.35 16.93 -1.81
CA TRP A 345 -21.94 17.30 -1.81
C TRP A 345 -21.48 17.80 -0.44
N ASP A 346 -20.37 17.25 0.03
CA ASP A 346 -19.59 17.82 1.12
C ASP A 346 -18.43 18.63 0.51
N LEU A 347 -18.47 19.96 0.69
CA LEU A 347 -17.54 20.93 0.12
C LEU A 347 -16.69 21.52 1.24
N SER A 348 -15.64 20.82 1.67
CA SER A 348 -14.77 21.35 2.72
C SER A 348 -14.15 22.71 2.33
N TYR A 349 -13.98 23.61 3.31
CA TYR A 349 -13.50 25.00 3.08
C TYR A 349 -12.01 25.08 2.74
N THR A 350 -11.20 24.15 3.21
CA THR A 350 -9.74 24.18 2.99
C THR A 350 -9.41 23.70 1.57
N GLY A 351 -8.85 24.57 0.73
CA GLY A 351 -8.57 24.36 -0.70
C GLY A 351 -8.10 22.94 -1.05
N THR A 352 -6.79 22.70 -1.06
CA THR A 352 -6.21 21.39 -1.44
C THR A 352 -6.02 20.41 -0.27
N GLY A 353 -6.31 20.82 0.99
CA GLY A 353 -6.04 20.05 2.21
C GLY A 353 -7.03 18.92 2.45
N ASP A 354 -8.35 19.18 2.32
CA ASP A 354 -9.41 18.23 2.62
C ASP A 354 -10.09 17.69 1.36
N TYR A 355 -10.73 16.52 1.48
CA TYR A 355 -11.50 15.95 0.38
C TYR A 355 -12.79 16.73 0.14
N LYS A 356 -13.22 16.79 -1.13
CA LYS A 356 -14.57 17.10 -1.53
C LYS A 356 -15.20 15.79 -1.96
N ALA A 357 -16.37 15.49 -1.41
CA ALA A 357 -17.10 14.27 -1.73
C ALA A 357 -18.48 14.59 -2.32
N GLY A 358 -18.87 13.84 -3.34
CA GLY A 358 -20.17 13.93 -3.97
C GLY A 358 -20.74 12.56 -4.29
N VAL A 359 -22.05 12.41 -4.16
CA VAL A 359 -22.77 11.19 -4.55
C VAL A 359 -24.07 11.52 -5.24
N LEU A 360 -24.39 10.78 -6.30
CA LEU A 360 -25.69 10.83 -6.97
C LEU A 360 -26.45 9.53 -6.72
N LEU A 361 -27.64 9.64 -6.19
CA LEU A 361 -28.58 8.54 -6.01
C LEU A 361 -29.70 8.56 -7.03
N GLY A 362 -29.95 7.40 -7.65
CA GLY A 362 -31.18 7.10 -8.37
C GLY A 362 -32.20 6.47 -7.42
N ILE A 363 -33.42 6.95 -7.45
CA ILE A 363 -34.51 6.48 -6.60
C ILE A 363 -35.50 5.69 -7.45
N LYS A 364 -35.82 4.46 -7.03
CA LYS A 364 -36.82 3.60 -7.66
C LYS A 364 -37.61 2.83 -6.61
N GLY A 365 -38.87 3.20 -6.41
CA GLY A 365 -39.70 2.71 -5.32
C GLY A 365 -39.02 3.04 -3.97
N MET A 366 -38.79 2.02 -3.16
CA MET A 366 -38.09 2.16 -1.89
C MET A 366 -36.59 1.80 -1.97
N LYS A 367 -36.00 1.80 -3.16
CA LYS A 367 -34.59 1.45 -3.37
C LYS A 367 -33.80 2.66 -3.83
N LEU A 368 -32.56 2.73 -3.37
CA LEU A 368 -31.57 3.75 -3.66
C LEU A 368 -30.42 3.12 -4.44
N PHE A 369 -30.01 3.74 -5.53
CA PHE A 369 -28.94 3.26 -6.39
C PHE A 369 -27.85 4.33 -6.49
N VAL A 370 -26.65 4.03 -6.06
CA VAL A 370 -25.48 4.90 -6.24
C VAL A 370 -25.08 4.86 -7.70
N LEU A 371 -25.27 5.96 -8.42
CA LEU A 371 -25.05 6.09 -9.86
C LEU A 371 -23.73 6.78 -10.19
N GLU A 372 -23.34 7.76 -9.39
CA GLU A 372 -22.10 8.51 -9.52
C GLU A 372 -21.50 8.75 -8.13
N VAL A 373 -20.17 8.77 -8.06
CA VAL A 373 -19.40 9.16 -6.89
C VAL A 373 -18.25 10.07 -7.28
N PHE A 374 -17.88 10.97 -6.38
CA PHE A 374 -16.72 11.83 -6.48
C PHE A 374 -16.04 11.90 -5.13
N CYS A 375 -14.71 11.80 -5.08
CA CYS A 375 -13.97 11.97 -3.82
C CYS A 375 -12.51 12.35 -4.12
N GLN A 376 -12.21 13.64 -4.12
CA GLN A 376 -10.87 14.15 -4.43
C GLN A 376 -10.48 15.36 -3.55
N LYS A 377 -9.17 15.55 -3.38
CA LYS A 377 -8.61 16.80 -2.88
C LYS A 377 -8.46 17.78 -4.05
N CYS A 378 -9.31 18.77 -4.11
CA CYS A 378 -9.35 19.75 -5.20
C CYS A 378 -10.01 21.06 -4.74
N GLU A 379 -10.04 22.05 -5.60
CA GLU A 379 -10.82 23.27 -5.40
C GLU A 379 -12.33 23.01 -5.55
N ILE A 380 -13.16 23.85 -4.94
CA ILE A 380 -14.63 23.74 -5.01
C ILE A 380 -15.11 23.82 -6.47
N ASN A 381 -14.51 24.70 -7.28
CA ASN A 381 -14.86 24.85 -8.69
C ASN A 381 -14.72 23.52 -9.45
N SER A 382 -13.61 22.79 -9.27
CA SER A 382 -13.39 21.51 -9.94
C SER A 382 -14.42 20.45 -9.54
N ALA A 383 -14.83 20.43 -8.27
CA ALA A 383 -15.91 19.54 -7.83
C ALA A 383 -17.26 19.90 -8.46
N MET A 384 -17.54 21.22 -8.58
CA MET A 384 -18.79 21.70 -9.18
C MET A 384 -18.81 21.51 -10.71
N GLU A 385 -17.69 21.58 -11.40
CA GLU A 385 -17.57 21.20 -12.82
C GLU A 385 -18.05 19.73 -13.03
N VAL A 386 -17.54 18.80 -12.22
CA VAL A 386 -17.98 17.40 -12.28
C VAL A 386 -19.47 17.26 -12.00
N ARG A 387 -19.99 18.01 -11.01
CA ARG A 387 -21.43 18.02 -10.74
C ARG A 387 -22.23 18.54 -11.95
N CYS A 388 -21.78 19.61 -12.60
CA CYS A 388 -22.42 20.14 -13.79
C CYS A 388 -22.48 19.12 -14.95
N ASP A 389 -21.44 18.31 -15.08
CA ASP A 389 -21.43 17.22 -16.06
C ASP A 389 -22.47 16.14 -15.73
N TRP A 390 -22.62 15.77 -14.44
CA TRP A 390 -23.71 14.89 -14.02
C TRP A 390 -25.07 15.46 -14.35
N VAL A 391 -25.30 16.74 -14.03
CA VAL A 391 -26.57 17.42 -14.35
C VAL A 391 -26.87 17.36 -15.84
N LYS A 392 -25.92 17.73 -16.70
CA LYS A 392 -26.07 17.70 -18.16
C LYS A 392 -26.35 16.29 -18.68
N LYS A 393 -25.59 15.30 -18.19
CA LYS A 393 -25.74 13.88 -18.55
C LYS A 393 -27.15 13.36 -18.27
N TYR A 394 -27.68 13.64 -17.09
CA TYR A 394 -29.00 13.14 -16.71
C TYR A 394 -30.15 13.99 -17.26
N LEU A 395 -29.93 15.28 -17.49
CA LEU A 395 -30.88 16.14 -18.19
C LEU A 395 -31.11 15.67 -19.64
N GLN A 396 -30.04 15.26 -20.34
CA GLN A 396 -30.14 14.65 -21.69
C GLN A 396 -31.01 13.38 -21.70
N LYS A 397 -31.03 12.65 -20.59
CA LYS A 397 -31.89 11.49 -20.38
C LYS A 397 -33.30 11.85 -19.91
N GLY A 398 -33.63 13.13 -19.81
CA GLY A 398 -34.93 13.63 -19.40
C GLY A 398 -35.17 13.74 -17.89
N TYR A 399 -34.11 13.67 -17.08
CA TYR A 399 -34.22 13.79 -15.61
C TYR A 399 -33.72 15.13 -15.11
N ASN A 400 -34.51 15.74 -14.22
CA ASN A 400 -34.04 16.80 -13.34
C ASN A 400 -33.54 16.21 -12.04
N MET A 401 -32.39 16.70 -11.54
CA MET A 401 -31.78 16.29 -10.28
C MET A 401 -32.18 17.25 -9.16
N LEU A 402 -32.40 16.74 -7.95
CA LEU A 402 -32.44 17.56 -6.73
C LEU A 402 -31.02 17.58 -6.17
N GLY A 403 -30.38 18.75 -6.15
CA GLY A 403 -29.01 18.91 -5.70
C GLY A 403 -28.92 19.59 -4.34
N PHE A 404 -28.02 19.12 -3.49
CA PHE A 404 -27.77 19.66 -2.18
C PHE A 404 -26.27 19.74 -1.87
N PHE A 405 -25.88 20.67 -0.99
CA PHE A 405 -24.54 20.70 -0.39
C PHE A 405 -24.61 21.03 1.09
N ASP A 406 -23.70 20.47 1.89
CA ASP A 406 -23.66 20.77 3.32
C ASP A 406 -22.92 22.08 3.58
N ALA A 407 -23.56 22.97 4.35
CA ALA A 407 -22.94 24.24 4.74
C ALA A 407 -23.66 24.88 5.93
N THR A 408 -22.90 25.29 6.93
CA THR A 408 -23.37 26.23 7.96
C THR A 408 -23.69 27.60 7.33
N ALA A 409 -24.42 28.45 8.04
CA ALA A 409 -24.74 29.81 7.55
C ALA A 409 -23.48 30.62 7.14
N ALA A 410 -22.38 30.47 7.89
CA ALA A 410 -21.11 31.13 7.55
C ALA A 410 -20.46 30.56 6.28
N GLN A 411 -20.52 29.24 6.09
CA GLN A 411 -20.00 28.57 4.90
C GLN A 411 -20.84 28.88 3.65
N GLN A 412 -22.15 29.01 3.78
CA GLN A 412 -23.03 29.41 2.67
C GLN A 412 -22.61 30.72 2.04
N ALA A 413 -22.21 31.70 2.86
CA ALA A 413 -21.74 32.99 2.35
C ALA A 413 -20.50 32.87 1.44
N VAL A 414 -19.69 31.85 1.64
CA VAL A 414 -18.48 31.57 0.85
C VAL A 414 -18.78 30.62 -0.31
N TYR A 415 -19.51 29.54 -0.09
CA TYR A 415 -19.74 28.52 -1.12
C TYR A 415 -20.72 28.97 -2.19
N THR A 416 -21.79 29.67 -1.82
CA THR A 416 -22.84 30.05 -2.77
C THR A 416 -22.32 30.88 -3.95
N PRO A 417 -21.49 31.92 -3.76
CA PRO A 417 -20.93 32.66 -4.90
C PRO A 417 -20.09 31.79 -5.83
N ILE A 418 -19.28 30.88 -5.27
CA ILE A 418 -18.41 29.98 -6.04
C ILE A 418 -19.26 29.01 -6.86
N ILE A 419 -20.30 28.43 -6.24
CA ILE A 419 -21.21 27.47 -6.90
C ILE A 419 -21.99 28.17 -8.03
N LEU A 420 -22.46 29.40 -7.80
CA LEU A 420 -23.17 30.19 -8.81
C LEU A 420 -22.26 30.52 -10.00
N GLN A 421 -21.04 30.96 -9.73
CA GLN A 421 -20.06 31.24 -10.78
C GLN A 421 -19.71 29.99 -11.58
N SER A 422 -19.44 28.88 -10.90
CA SER A 422 -19.16 27.62 -11.57
C SER A 422 -20.35 27.13 -12.40
N ALA A 423 -21.58 27.33 -11.93
CA ALA A 423 -22.78 26.99 -12.68
C ALA A 423 -22.96 27.84 -13.95
N GLU A 424 -22.63 29.12 -13.85
CA GLU A 424 -22.66 30.06 -14.99
C GLU A 424 -21.59 29.68 -16.02
N ASP A 425 -20.35 29.51 -15.59
CA ASP A 425 -19.22 29.19 -16.45
C ASP A 425 -19.43 27.86 -17.19
N ASN A 426 -20.05 26.92 -16.53
CA ASN A 426 -20.37 25.60 -17.09
C ASN A 426 -21.76 25.49 -17.71
N HIS A 427 -22.52 26.59 -17.85
CA HIS A 427 -23.90 26.53 -18.36
C HIS A 427 -24.77 25.44 -17.69
N CYS A 428 -24.65 25.31 -16.37
CA CYS A 428 -25.36 24.32 -15.59
C CYS A 428 -26.77 24.81 -15.21
N PRO A 429 -27.84 24.16 -15.65
CA PRO A 429 -29.20 24.67 -15.42
C PRO A 429 -29.73 24.37 -14.01
N ASN A 430 -28.98 23.66 -13.20
CA ASN A 430 -29.39 23.20 -11.88
C ASN A 430 -28.37 23.58 -10.80
N ILE A 431 -28.81 24.40 -9.85
CA ILE A 431 -27.99 24.87 -8.74
C ILE A 431 -28.35 24.07 -7.48
N PRO A 432 -27.38 23.51 -6.73
CA PRO A 432 -27.67 22.78 -5.53
C PRO A 432 -28.10 23.71 -4.39
N MET A 433 -28.96 23.22 -3.52
CA MET A 433 -29.46 23.94 -2.36
C MET A 433 -28.59 23.65 -1.11
N PRO A 434 -28.33 24.67 -0.26
CA PRO A 434 -27.63 24.45 0.99
C PRO A 434 -28.48 23.62 1.96
N THR A 435 -27.83 22.70 2.64
CA THR A 435 -28.41 21.98 3.78
C THR A 435 -27.46 22.03 4.97
N HIS A 436 -27.99 21.94 6.15
CA HIS A 436 -27.20 21.78 7.38
C HIS A 436 -27.96 20.88 8.34
N GLN A 437 -27.21 20.06 9.07
CA GLN A 437 -27.79 19.22 10.10
C GLN A 437 -26.97 19.32 11.37
N GLU A 438 -27.66 19.54 12.48
CA GLU A 438 -27.09 19.56 13.82
C GLU A 438 -27.01 18.15 14.39
N GLY A 439 -26.12 17.92 15.35
CA GLY A 439 -26.00 16.66 16.09
C GLY A 439 -24.65 15.98 15.91
N ASP A 440 -24.50 14.83 16.58
CA ASP A 440 -23.27 14.02 16.52
C ASP A 440 -23.13 13.37 15.14
N LYS A 441 -22.15 13.86 14.37
CA LYS A 441 -21.84 13.42 13.00
C LYS A 441 -21.63 11.91 12.92
N HIS A 442 -20.86 11.33 13.86
CA HIS A 442 -20.55 9.91 13.84
C HIS A 442 -21.81 9.05 14.04
N ASN A 443 -22.63 9.40 15.03
CA ASN A 443 -23.86 8.64 15.31
C ASN A 443 -24.86 8.72 14.15
N ARG A 444 -24.96 9.86 13.51
CA ARG A 444 -25.81 10.10 12.33
C ARG A 444 -25.39 9.23 11.15
N ILE A 445 -24.11 9.28 10.77
CA ILE A 445 -23.54 8.49 9.67
C ILE A 445 -23.71 7.00 9.95
N SER A 446 -23.35 6.57 11.15
CA SER A 446 -23.48 5.17 11.57
C SER A 446 -24.90 4.67 11.46
N ALA A 447 -25.88 5.40 12.00
CA ALA A 447 -27.28 4.99 12.00
C ALA A 447 -27.90 5.02 10.59
N GLY A 448 -27.66 6.10 9.82
CA GLY A 448 -28.28 6.29 8.50
C GLY A 448 -27.84 5.23 7.50
N ILE A 449 -26.54 5.03 7.34
CA ILE A 449 -26.00 4.05 6.36
C ILE A 449 -26.29 2.62 6.84
N THR A 450 -26.06 2.30 8.12
CA THR A 450 -26.36 0.94 8.66
C THR A 450 -27.81 0.56 8.45
N ASN A 451 -28.74 1.49 8.67
CA ASN A 451 -30.17 1.22 8.43
C ASN A 451 -30.44 0.92 6.93
N ALA A 452 -29.87 1.70 6.03
CA ALA A 452 -30.05 1.47 4.59
C ALA A 452 -29.46 0.13 4.13
N LEU A 453 -28.30 -0.27 4.64
CA LEU A 453 -27.66 -1.55 4.37
C LEU A 453 -28.45 -2.71 4.98
N PHE A 454 -28.87 -2.61 6.24
CA PHE A 454 -29.66 -3.63 6.93
C PHE A 454 -30.99 -3.89 6.24
N ARG A 455 -31.67 -2.83 5.82
CA ARG A 455 -32.94 -2.94 5.04
C ARG A 455 -32.75 -3.38 3.60
N LYS A 456 -31.49 -3.52 3.13
CA LYS A 456 -31.13 -3.88 1.75
C LYS A 456 -31.81 -2.96 0.71
N ILE A 457 -31.80 -1.66 0.97
CA ILE A 457 -32.36 -0.65 0.08
C ILE A 457 -31.29 0.11 -0.73
N LEU A 458 -30.00 -0.02 -0.39
CA LEU A 458 -28.87 0.65 -1.04
C LEU A 458 -28.14 -0.31 -1.99
N PHE A 459 -28.05 0.07 -3.25
CA PHE A 459 -27.42 -0.69 -4.33
C PHE A 459 -26.37 0.19 -5.03
N TRP A 460 -25.37 -0.41 -5.64
CA TRP A 460 -24.28 0.30 -6.30
C TRP A 460 -24.23 -0.10 -7.78
N ASP A 461 -24.11 0.87 -8.69
CA ASP A 461 -23.86 0.60 -10.10
C ASP A 461 -22.54 -0.20 -10.23
N ASP A 462 -22.62 -1.39 -10.82
CA ASP A 462 -21.49 -2.31 -10.97
C ASP A 462 -20.41 -1.79 -11.91
N THR A 463 -20.69 -0.74 -12.68
CA THR A 463 -19.72 -0.08 -13.56
C THR A 463 -18.85 0.98 -12.86
N LEU A 464 -19.22 1.42 -11.65
CA LEU A 464 -18.51 2.46 -10.90
C LEU A 464 -17.00 2.17 -10.70
N PRO A 465 -16.58 0.95 -10.30
CA PRO A 465 -15.17 0.65 -10.08
C PRO A 465 -14.30 0.80 -11.33
N VAL A 466 -14.87 0.58 -12.50
CA VAL A 466 -14.16 0.70 -13.79
C VAL A 466 -14.26 2.12 -14.34
N ARG A 467 -15.47 2.69 -14.33
CA ARG A 467 -15.76 3.99 -14.93
C ARG A 467 -15.20 5.17 -14.15
N LEU A 468 -15.19 5.08 -12.82
CA LEU A 468 -14.75 6.13 -11.90
C LEU A 468 -13.66 5.62 -10.93
N LYS A 469 -12.74 4.79 -11.41
CA LYS A 469 -11.78 4.05 -10.59
C LYS A 469 -11.21 4.89 -9.42
N ARG A 470 -10.61 6.05 -9.71
CA ARG A 470 -9.96 6.89 -8.69
C ARG A 470 -10.94 7.40 -7.62
N ASP A 471 -12.08 7.92 -8.05
CA ASP A 471 -13.08 8.48 -7.15
C ASP A 471 -13.76 7.39 -6.35
N TYR A 472 -14.12 6.28 -7.01
CA TYR A 472 -14.74 5.12 -6.37
C TYR A 472 -13.81 4.52 -5.31
N ASP A 473 -12.55 4.26 -5.64
CA ASP A 473 -11.59 3.67 -4.70
C ASP A 473 -11.39 4.57 -3.47
N THR A 474 -11.32 5.90 -3.67
CA THR A 474 -11.18 6.85 -2.57
C THR A 474 -12.45 6.94 -1.73
N PHE A 475 -13.61 6.98 -2.38
CA PHE A 475 -14.93 7.01 -1.73
C PHE A 475 -15.15 5.76 -0.87
N MET A 476 -14.92 4.58 -1.46
CA MET A 476 -15.06 3.30 -0.77
C MET A 476 -14.05 3.15 0.38
N LYS A 477 -12.83 3.65 0.21
CA LYS A 477 -11.84 3.66 1.27
C LYS A 477 -12.33 4.45 2.49
N GLN A 478 -12.85 5.66 2.30
CA GLN A 478 -13.39 6.46 3.41
C GLN A 478 -14.62 5.78 4.05
N LEU A 479 -15.52 5.25 3.22
CA LEU A 479 -16.72 4.57 3.71
C LEU A 479 -16.37 3.34 4.56
N LEU A 480 -15.50 2.47 4.04
CA LEU A 480 -15.17 1.19 4.70
C LEU A 480 -14.23 1.36 5.92
N SER A 481 -13.46 2.44 5.98
CA SER A 481 -12.58 2.74 7.13
C SER A 481 -13.26 3.60 8.21
N PHE A 482 -14.52 3.99 8.03
CA PHE A 482 -15.23 4.86 8.96
C PHE A 482 -15.46 4.18 10.32
N GLU A 483 -14.89 4.75 11.37
CA GLU A 483 -15.02 4.27 12.75
C GLU A 483 -14.87 5.43 13.76
N LYS A 484 -15.52 5.35 14.92
CA LYS A 484 -15.41 6.37 15.98
C LYS A 484 -13.99 6.42 16.56
N GLY A 485 -13.45 7.63 16.63
CA GLY A 485 -12.12 7.88 17.23
C GLY A 485 -10.93 7.56 16.33
N THR A 486 -11.15 7.35 15.03
CA THR A 486 -10.09 7.27 14.03
C THR A 486 -9.88 8.63 13.37
N ASN A 487 -8.66 8.87 12.83
CA ASN A 487 -8.38 10.03 11.99
C ASN A 487 -8.75 9.77 10.51
N ALA A 488 -9.62 8.80 10.24
CA ALA A 488 -10.06 8.52 8.89
C ALA A 488 -10.92 9.68 8.37
N HIS A 489 -10.72 10.06 7.12
CA HIS A 489 -11.58 11.02 6.45
C HIS A 489 -13.02 10.49 6.37
N ASP A 490 -13.99 11.33 6.65
CA ASP A 490 -15.40 10.97 6.74
C ASP A 490 -16.30 11.72 5.74
N ASP A 491 -15.71 12.41 4.77
CA ASP A 491 -16.43 13.22 3.77
C ASP A 491 -17.35 12.34 2.89
N ALA A 492 -16.85 11.17 2.44
CA ALA A 492 -17.64 10.24 1.61
C ALA A 492 -18.80 9.58 2.38
N PRO A 493 -18.60 9.00 3.59
CA PRO A 493 -19.73 8.47 4.36
C PRO A 493 -20.72 9.55 4.80
N ASP A 494 -20.27 10.78 5.10
CA ASP A 494 -21.16 11.89 5.44
C ASP A 494 -22.07 12.27 4.26
N THR A 495 -21.45 12.48 3.09
CA THR A 495 -22.22 12.82 1.89
C THR A 495 -23.20 11.71 1.48
N LEU A 496 -22.83 10.43 1.66
CA LEU A 496 -23.72 9.30 1.37
C LEU A 496 -24.91 9.26 2.34
N GLU A 497 -24.66 9.41 3.63
CA GLU A 497 -25.73 9.45 4.64
C GLU A 497 -26.72 10.59 4.37
N ARG A 498 -26.19 11.79 4.07
CA ARG A 498 -27.02 12.94 3.74
C ARG A 498 -27.88 12.70 2.50
N ALA A 499 -27.30 12.13 1.45
CA ALA A 499 -28.05 11.79 0.24
C ALA A 499 -29.17 10.76 0.52
N ILE A 500 -28.89 9.75 1.35
CA ILE A 500 -29.89 8.75 1.80
C ILE A 500 -31.02 9.43 2.55
N THR A 501 -30.70 10.22 3.57
CA THR A 501 -31.69 10.90 4.42
C THR A 501 -32.55 11.89 3.64
N LEU A 502 -31.94 12.69 2.76
CA LEU A 502 -32.66 13.63 1.90
C LEU A 502 -33.53 12.89 0.88
N SER A 503 -33.05 11.78 0.30
CA SER A 503 -33.87 10.95 -0.59
C SER A 503 -35.11 10.41 0.12
N GLN A 504 -34.97 9.95 1.35
CA GLN A 504 -36.10 9.50 2.17
C GLN A 504 -37.09 10.64 2.46
N THR A 505 -36.59 11.82 2.72
CA THR A 505 -37.41 13.00 3.02
C THR A 505 -38.19 13.49 1.79
N TYR A 506 -37.55 13.60 0.64
CA TYR A 506 -38.15 14.20 -0.55
C TYR A 506 -38.96 13.21 -1.40
N PHE A 507 -38.66 11.90 -1.32
CA PHE A 507 -39.33 10.85 -2.10
C PHE A 507 -40.19 9.90 -1.27
N GLY A 508 -40.41 10.18 0.02
CA GLY A 508 -41.47 9.56 0.81
C GLY A 508 -41.22 8.12 1.28
N PHE A 509 -39.99 7.77 1.63
CA PHE A 509 -39.66 6.45 2.23
C PHE A 509 -40.16 6.28 3.68
N SER A 510 -40.90 7.24 4.24
CA SER A 510 -41.45 7.09 5.58
C SER A 510 -42.57 6.05 5.56
N GLU A 511 -42.38 4.91 6.24
CA GLU A 511 -43.50 4.11 6.71
C GLU A 511 -44.36 5.02 7.57
N ASN A 512 -45.62 5.23 7.17
CA ASN A 512 -46.58 6.03 7.87
C ASN A 512 -46.81 5.48 9.30
N LEU A 513 -46.10 6.03 10.27
CA LEU A 513 -46.51 5.94 11.66
C LEU A 513 -47.42 7.14 12.07
N THR A 514 -47.62 8.13 11.20
CA THR A 514 -48.60 9.20 11.39
C THR A 514 -49.07 9.70 10.00
N GLY A 515 -50.35 9.60 9.73
CA GLY A 515 -51.02 9.80 8.44
C GLY A 515 -50.87 11.18 7.77
N GLY A 516 -49.70 11.49 7.27
CA GLY A 516 -49.42 12.64 6.39
C GLY A 516 -49.34 12.21 4.92
N LYS A 517 -50.13 12.83 4.06
CA LYS A 517 -50.13 12.55 2.62
C LYS A 517 -48.81 12.98 1.98
N PRO A 518 -48.21 12.19 1.04
CA PRO A 518 -46.99 12.55 0.32
C PRO A 518 -47.22 13.80 -0.51
N LEU A 519 -46.22 14.72 -0.52
CA LEU A 519 -46.18 15.86 -1.42
C LEU A 519 -45.88 15.39 -2.86
N ILE A 520 -46.94 15.16 -3.63
CA ILE A 520 -46.85 14.88 -5.06
C ILE A 520 -46.54 16.20 -5.77
N ILE A 521 -45.34 16.41 -6.22
CA ILE A 521 -44.97 17.51 -7.15
C ILE A 521 -45.62 17.14 -8.51
N LYS A 522 -46.80 17.70 -8.77
CA LYS A 522 -47.47 17.53 -10.05
C LYS A 522 -46.62 18.17 -11.17
N ARG A 523 -46.34 17.40 -12.23
CA ARG A 523 -45.83 17.86 -13.51
C ARG A 523 -46.66 19.06 -14.00
N THR A 524 -46.07 20.24 -14.05
CA THR A 524 -46.65 21.39 -14.73
C THR A 524 -46.60 21.12 -16.23
N LYS A 525 -47.77 20.87 -16.84
CA LYS A 525 -47.91 20.83 -18.30
C LYS A 525 -47.45 22.19 -18.86
N ARG A 526 -46.44 22.19 -19.72
CA ARG A 526 -46.10 23.36 -20.55
C ARG A 526 -47.32 23.73 -21.36
N ARG A 527 -47.87 24.95 -21.14
CA ARG A 527 -48.74 25.59 -22.11
C ARG A 527 -47.87 25.97 -23.30
N LYS A 528 -48.25 25.52 -24.49
CA LYS A 528 -47.75 26.01 -25.76
C LYS A 528 -48.21 27.47 -25.89
N ILE A 529 -47.28 28.37 -26.15
CA ILE A 529 -47.47 29.66 -26.85
C ILE A 529 -46.62 29.56 -28.11
#